data_06ecd882277f1247a5a62722ff6e2a21
#
_entry.id   06ecd882277f1247a5a62722ff6e2a21
#
_cell.length_a   1.000
_cell.length_b   1.000
_cell.length_c   1.000
_cell.angle_alpha   90.00
_cell.angle_beta   90.00
_cell.angle_gamma   90.00
#
_symmetry.space_group_name_H-M   'P 1'
#
loop_
_entity.id
_entity.type
_entity.pdbx_description
1 polymer ?
#
loop_
_entity_poly.entity_id
_entity_poly.type
_entity_poly.pdbx_seq_one_letter_code
_entity_poly.pdbx_strand_id
1 'polypeptide(L)'
;MKSKIIYFLIVLSITLLSCDNATVLSQVSVNERQILVDNNPFLIKGICYHPVSIGSNKRSFETIDLDLELMKEAGINTIRVYSPIDDINVLDKINEAGLKVIIGFGYNDPADPYNIYSGNFLNYIKNYKNHNAILMWELGNEYNYHPEYFGGDLKNWYDAMNNAAMLIHDNDPNHLVTTAHGDLPNKLALSLSPNIDVWGMNVYRMLEPETIFSEWEAISTKPMYLSEVGADSYMAKTVKGYAQGENQKAQADANKTILKNIF
;
A
#
# COMPACT_ATOMS: atom_id res chain seq x y z
N MET A 1 84.03 -18.86 11.01
CA MET A 1 82.62 -19.12 11.35
C MET A 1 81.78 -18.01 10.71
N LYS A 2 81.07 -18.34 9.66
CA LYS A 2 80.17 -17.38 8.97
C LYS A 2 78.71 -17.69 9.43
N SER A 3 78.11 -16.76 10.19
CA SER A 3 76.71 -16.83 10.61
C SER A 3 75.79 -16.49 9.43
N LYS A 4 74.91 -17.40 9.08
CA LYS A 4 73.81 -17.18 8.09
C LYS A 4 72.60 -16.69 8.83
N ILE A 5 72.23 -15.46 8.58
CA ILE A 5 70.92 -14.89 9.05
C ILE A 5 69.85 -15.30 8.06
N ILE A 6 68.91 -16.09 8.50
CA ILE A 6 67.70 -16.48 7.72
C ILE A 6 66.63 -15.45 8.01
N TYR A 7 66.23 -14.66 6.99
CA TYR A 7 65.05 -13.79 7.06
C TYR A 7 63.80 -14.61 6.79
N PHE A 8 62.91 -14.65 7.79
CA PHE A 8 61.60 -15.26 7.66
C PHE A 8 60.61 -14.17 7.20
N LEU A 9 60.20 -14.19 5.94
CA LEU A 9 59.18 -13.31 5.39
C LEU A 9 57.82 -13.86 5.78
N ILE A 10 57.12 -13.20 6.76
CA ILE A 10 55.72 -13.46 7.06
C ILE A 10 54.89 -12.69 6.04
N VAL A 11 54.33 -13.41 5.08
CA VAL A 11 53.29 -12.88 4.18
C VAL A 11 51.98 -12.89 4.92
N LEU A 12 51.54 -11.71 5.41
CA LEU A 12 50.23 -11.51 6.01
C LEU A 12 49.19 -11.42 4.89
N SER A 13 48.49 -12.52 4.62
CA SER A 13 47.37 -12.54 3.68
C SER A 13 46.18 -11.85 4.34
N ILE A 14 45.92 -10.59 3.99
CA ILE A 14 44.67 -9.89 4.33
C ILE A 14 43.60 -10.42 3.38
N THR A 15 42.80 -11.38 3.84
CA THR A 15 41.56 -11.73 3.17
C THR A 15 40.57 -10.60 3.44
N LEU A 16 40.34 -9.75 2.42
CA LEU A 16 39.23 -8.84 2.38
C LEU A 16 37.97 -9.70 2.33
N LEU A 17 37.32 -9.89 3.46
CA LEU A 17 35.93 -10.32 3.52
C LEU A 17 35.12 -9.19 2.90
N SER A 18 34.80 -9.32 1.60
CA SER A 18 33.72 -8.58 0.98
C SER A 18 32.45 -9.04 1.70
N CYS A 19 31.95 -8.23 2.60
CA CYS A 19 30.56 -8.35 3.04
C CYS A 19 29.72 -7.91 1.85
N ASP A 20 29.33 -8.86 1.01
CA ASP A 20 28.16 -8.64 0.15
C ASP A 20 27.00 -8.41 1.11
N ASN A 21 26.63 -7.14 1.26
CA ASN A 21 25.34 -6.77 1.87
C ASN A 21 24.25 -7.28 0.93
N ALA A 22 23.96 -8.57 1.00
CA ALA A 22 22.73 -9.08 0.46
C ALA A 22 21.62 -8.28 1.15
N THR A 23 20.94 -7.43 0.41
CA THR A 23 19.76 -6.70 0.88
C THR A 23 18.78 -7.77 1.37
N VAL A 24 18.63 -7.87 2.69
CA VAL A 24 17.63 -8.78 3.27
C VAL A 24 16.27 -8.27 2.82
N LEU A 25 15.55 -9.10 2.09
CA LEU A 25 14.21 -8.78 1.65
C LEU A 25 13.31 -8.62 2.88
N SER A 26 12.58 -7.51 2.93
CA SER A 26 11.61 -7.24 3.99
C SER A 26 10.47 -8.26 3.87
N GLN A 27 10.16 -8.94 4.96
CA GLN A 27 9.07 -9.90 5.03
C GLN A 27 7.84 -9.26 5.65
N VAL A 28 6.69 -9.38 4.97
CA VAL A 28 5.40 -8.90 5.48
C VAL A 28 4.53 -10.08 5.84
N SER A 29 3.97 -10.07 7.04
CA SER A 29 3.14 -11.17 7.55
C SER A 29 2.00 -10.66 8.42
N VAL A 30 1.10 -11.57 8.79
CA VAL A 30 -0.01 -11.31 9.71
C VAL A 30 0.18 -12.14 10.97
N ASN A 31 -0.03 -11.51 12.11
CA ASN A 31 -0.19 -12.19 13.40
C ASN A 31 -1.49 -11.71 14.05
N GLU A 32 -2.50 -12.58 14.11
CA GLU A 32 -3.85 -12.23 14.54
C GLU A 32 -4.42 -11.05 13.73
N ARG A 33 -4.63 -9.90 14.35
CA ARG A 33 -5.12 -8.66 13.71
C ARG A 33 -4.02 -7.65 13.39
N GLN A 34 -2.75 -8.04 13.52
CA GLN A 34 -1.62 -7.16 13.29
C GLN A 34 -0.89 -7.48 11.98
N ILE A 35 -0.53 -6.45 11.25
CA ILE A 35 0.44 -6.53 10.16
C ILE A 35 1.83 -6.46 10.80
N LEU A 36 2.72 -7.35 10.38
CA LEU A 36 4.12 -7.36 10.80
C LEU A 36 5.00 -7.07 9.59
N VAL A 37 6.02 -6.26 9.80
CA VAL A 37 7.15 -6.07 8.87
C VAL A 37 8.41 -6.52 9.60
N ASP A 38 9.11 -7.51 9.06
CA ASP A 38 10.29 -8.11 9.68
C ASP A 38 10.04 -8.55 11.13
N ASN A 39 8.88 -9.21 11.35
CA ASN A 39 8.36 -9.67 12.64
C ASN A 39 8.06 -8.57 13.67
N ASN A 40 8.07 -7.30 13.29
CA ASN A 40 7.70 -6.19 14.16
C ASN A 40 6.30 -5.66 13.80
N PRO A 41 5.45 -5.34 14.78
CA PRO A 41 4.15 -4.74 14.52
C PRO A 41 4.28 -3.45 13.69
N PHE A 42 3.52 -3.39 12.61
CA PHE A 42 3.54 -2.26 11.68
C PHE A 42 2.17 -1.59 11.63
N LEU A 43 2.06 -0.39 12.21
CA LEU A 43 0.87 0.43 12.11
C LEU A 43 0.96 1.31 10.86
N ILE A 44 0.04 1.11 9.92
CA ILE A 44 -0.05 1.94 8.71
C ILE A 44 -0.46 3.36 9.11
N LYS A 45 0.40 4.33 8.78
CA LYS A 45 0.13 5.77 8.79
C LYS A 45 0.29 6.22 7.34
N GLY A 46 -0.78 6.08 6.57
CA GLY A 46 -0.74 6.14 5.13
C GLY A 46 -1.34 7.38 4.52
N ILE A 47 -1.02 7.57 3.24
CA ILE A 47 -1.66 8.54 2.36
C ILE A 47 -1.92 7.91 1.00
N CYS A 48 -3.10 8.17 0.43
CA CYS A 48 -3.37 7.88 -0.98
C CYS A 48 -2.58 8.85 -1.85
N TYR A 49 -1.83 8.34 -2.81
CA TYR A 49 -0.92 9.16 -3.60
C TYR A 49 -1.11 8.91 -5.09
N HIS A 50 -1.71 9.89 -5.75
CA HIS A 50 -1.90 9.92 -7.20
C HIS A 50 -1.50 11.30 -7.71
N PRO A 51 -0.17 11.55 -7.87
CA PRO A 51 0.33 12.89 -8.19
C PRO A 51 -0.04 13.27 -9.62
N VAL A 52 -0.84 14.32 -9.75
CA VAL A 52 -1.22 14.91 -11.04
C VAL A 52 -0.96 16.40 -10.95
N SER A 53 -0.08 16.89 -11.81
CA SER A 53 0.25 18.32 -11.86
C SER A 53 -0.97 19.16 -12.25
N ILE A 54 -1.08 20.38 -11.70
CA ILE A 54 -2.16 21.30 -12.01
C ILE A 54 -2.23 21.51 -13.54
N GLY A 55 -3.43 21.32 -14.11
CA GLY A 55 -3.67 21.44 -15.56
C GLY A 55 -3.32 20.19 -16.37
N SER A 56 -2.87 19.10 -15.71
CA SER A 56 -2.66 17.80 -16.33
C SER A 56 -3.78 16.82 -15.94
N ASN A 57 -3.91 15.74 -16.72
CA ASN A 57 -4.72 14.57 -16.40
C ASN A 57 -3.86 13.29 -16.32
N LYS A 58 -2.53 13.44 -16.30
CA LYS A 58 -1.59 12.32 -16.25
C LYS A 58 -0.85 12.30 -14.93
N ARG A 59 -0.74 11.12 -14.34
CA ARG A 59 0.11 10.88 -13.17
C ARG A 59 1.58 11.15 -13.52
N SER A 60 2.28 11.89 -12.65
CA SER A 60 3.69 12.19 -12.79
C SER A 60 4.38 12.19 -11.43
N PHE A 61 5.53 11.56 -11.33
CA PHE A 61 6.36 11.50 -10.13
C PHE A 61 7.51 12.52 -10.14
N GLU A 62 7.41 13.57 -10.95
CA GLU A 62 8.47 14.59 -11.05
C GLU A 62 8.76 15.31 -9.72
N THR A 63 7.77 15.42 -8.84
CA THR A 63 7.89 16.06 -7.53
C THR A 63 8.12 15.08 -6.39
N ILE A 64 8.40 13.81 -6.68
CA ILE A 64 8.45 12.72 -5.69
C ILE A 64 9.38 13.04 -4.51
N ASP A 65 10.53 13.67 -4.74
CA ASP A 65 11.49 13.97 -3.68
C ASP A 65 10.92 14.94 -2.66
N LEU A 66 10.27 16.02 -3.12
CA LEU A 66 9.60 16.99 -2.26
C LEU A 66 8.39 16.36 -1.54
N ASP A 67 7.60 15.58 -2.27
CA ASP A 67 6.40 14.95 -1.72
C ASP A 67 6.78 13.96 -0.61
N LEU A 68 7.84 13.17 -0.78
CA LEU A 68 8.36 12.25 0.23
C LEU A 68 8.89 12.98 1.47
N GLU A 69 9.55 14.11 1.31
CA GLU A 69 9.99 14.96 2.43
C GLU A 69 8.80 15.42 3.27
N LEU A 70 7.77 15.98 2.62
CA LEU A 70 6.54 16.41 3.28
C LEU A 70 5.79 15.26 3.97
N MET A 71 5.72 14.08 3.34
CA MET A 71 5.12 12.89 3.93
C MET A 71 5.87 12.46 5.21
N LYS A 72 7.20 12.46 5.18
CA LYS A 72 8.01 12.14 6.37
C LYS A 72 7.81 13.13 7.50
N GLU A 73 7.78 14.44 7.20
CA GLU A 73 7.49 15.47 8.18
C GLU A 73 6.11 15.29 8.83
N ALA A 74 5.13 14.82 8.05
CA ALA A 74 3.80 14.48 8.55
C ALA A 74 3.74 13.15 9.33
N GLY A 75 4.84 12.39 9.41
CA GLY A 75 4.89 11.09 10.08
C GLY A 75 4.26 9.95 9.29
N ILE A 76 4.10 10.12 7.98
CA ILE A 76 3.62 9.06 7.07
C ILE A 76 4.70 7.99 6.91
N ASN A 77 4.29 6.73 6.92
CA ASN A 77 5.17 5.58 6.69
C ASN A 77 4.73 4.69 5.52
N THR A 78 3.56 4.97 4.92
CA THR A 78 2.99 4.14 3.86
C THR A 78 2.31 5.02 2.81
N ILE A 79 2.56 4.70 1.54
CA ILE A 79 1.87 5.29 0.39
C ILE A 79 0.93 4.23 -0.20
N ARG A 80 -0.29 4.61 -0.53
CA ARG A 80 -1.19 3.78 -1.31
C ARG A 80 -1.33 4.36 -2.72
N VAL A 81 -1.09 3.55 -3.75
CA VAL A 81 -1.27 3.93 -5.16
C VAL A 81 -2.32 3.05 -5.82
N TYR A 82 -3.18 3.66 -6.64
CA TYR A 82 -4.32 3.01 -7.30
C TYR A 82 -3.92 2.17 -8.52
N SER A 83 -2.70 2.36 -9.02
CA SER A 83 -2.15 1.63 -10.15
C SER A 83 -0.63 1.49 -10.02
N PRO A 84 -0.03 0.47 -10.64
CA PRO A 84 1.39 0.18 -10.55
C PRO A 84 2.32 1.36 -10.86
N ILE A 85 3.50 1.34 -10.23
CA ILE A 85 4.61 2.28 -10.48
C ILE A 85 5.63 1.52 -11.33
N ASP A 86 5.80 1.92 -12.59
CA ASP A 86 6.72 1.25 -13.53
C ASP A 86 8.17 1.69 -13.37
N ASP A 87 8.40 2.91 -12.87
CA ASP A 87 9.74 3.44 -12.68
C ASP A 87 10.34 2.94 -11.36
N ILE A 88 11.33 2.05 -11.46
CA ILE A 88 12.05 1.51 -10.31
C ILE A 88 12.68 2.61 -9.46
N ASN A 89 13.15 3.72 -10.07
CA ASN A 89 13.77 4.81 -9.31
C ASN A 89 12.75 5.48 -8.37
N VAL A 90 11.47 5.47 -8.71
CA VAL A 90 10.42 5.98 -7.81
C VAL A 90 10.26 5.06 -6.59
N LEU A 91 10.28 3.74 -6.80
CA LEU A 91 10.25 2.77 -5.71
C LEU A 91 11.51 2.85 -4.84
N ASP A 92 12.68 3.02 -5.45
CA ASP A 92 13.94 3.23 -4.73
C ASP A 92 13.86 4.46 -3.82
N LYS A 93 13.38 5.59 -4.33
CA LYS A 93 13.20 6.82 -3.54
C LYS A 93 12.22 6.64 -2.38
N ILE A 94 11.11 5.92 -2.59
CA ILE A 94 10.15 5.58 -1.53
C ILE A 94 10.86 4.76 -0.43
N ASN A 95 11.64 3.75 -0.83
CA ASN A 95 12.39 2.91 0.10
C ASN A 95 13.47 3.71 0.86
N GLU A 96 14.25 4.54 0.17
CA GLU A 96 15.28 5.41 0.76
C GLU A 96 14.70 6.42 1.74
N ALA A 97 13.47 6.88 1.48
CA ALA A 97 12.73 7.72 2.41
C ALA A 97 12.23 6.96 3.65
N GLY A 98 12.35 5.62 3.67
CA GLY A 98 11.88 4.76 4.77
C GLY A 98 10.38 4.51 4.73
N LEU A 99 9.72 4.74 3.58
CA LEU A 99 8.29 4.49 3.40
C LEU A 99 8.06 3.13 2.74
N LYS A 100 6.86 2.60 2.95
CA LYS A 100 6.33 1.42 2.25
C LYS A 100 5.27 1.84 1.24
N VAL A 101 4.96 0.95 0.28
CA VAL A 101 3.93 1.20 -0.73
C VAL A 101 2.98 0.02 -0.87
N ILE A 102 1.68 0.33 -0.96
CA ILE A 102 0.61 -0.58 -1.33
C ILE A 102 0.30 -0.32 -2.81
N ILE A 103 0.45 -1.34 -3.64
CA ILE A 103 0.29 -1.24 -5.10
C ILE A 103 -1.07 -1.80 -5.50
N GLY A 104 -1.93 -0.96 -6.10
CA GLY A 104 -3.25 -1.32 -6.59
C GLY A 104 -3.23 -1.90 -8.00
N PHE A 105 -4.11 -2.89 -8.24
CA PHE A 105 -4.40 -3.47 -9.55
C PHE A 105 -5.90 -3.38 -9.83
N GLY A 106 -6.24 -2.88 -11.03
CA GLY A 106 -7.61 -2.84 -11.51
C GLY A 106 -8.14 -4.20 -11.98
N TYR A 107 -9.43 -4.25 -12.35
CA TYR A 107 -10.08 -5.49 -12.81
C TYR A 107 -9.92 -5.74 -14.31
N ASN A 108 -10.49 -4.88 -15.13
CA ASN A 108 -10.59 -5.08 -16.58
C ASN A 108 -10.67 -3.74 -17.34
N ASP A 109 -9.79 -2.80 -17.00
CA ASP A 109 -9.65 -1.57 -17.78
C ASP A 109 -8.65 -1.82 -18.90
N PRO A 110 -9.05 -1.72 -20.20
CA PRO A 110 -8.11 -1.88 -21.30
C PRO A 110 -6.96 -0.84 -21.31
N ALA A 111 -7.15 0.29 -20.62
CA ALA A 111 -6.10 1.29 -20.45
C ALA A 111 -5.10 0.95 -19.35
N ASP A 112 -5.45 0.00 -18.45
CA ASP A 112 -4.56 -0.52 -17.43
C ASP A 112 -3.86 -1.80 -17.91
N PRO A 113 -2.56 -1.74 -18.24
CA PRO A 113 -1.83 -2.91 -18.72
C PRO A 113 -1.68 -4.02 -17.69
N TYR A 114 -1.89 -3.72 -16.41
CA TYR A 114 -1.69 -4.64 -15.29
C TYR A 114 -2.99 -5.09 -14.62
N ASN A 115 -4.14 -4.90 -15.27
CA ASN A 115 -5.40 -5.35 -14.69
C ASN A 115 -5.43 -6.87 -14.49
N ILE A 116 -6.17 -7.34 -13.47
CA ILE A 116 -6.18 -8.75 -13.08
C ILE A 116 -6.88 -9.66 -14.09
N TYR A 117 -7.76 -9.11 -14.93
CA TYR A 117 -8.45 -9.87 -15.97
C TYR A 117 -7.50 -10.29 -17.10
N SER A 118 -6.55 -9.43 -17.47
CA SER A 118 -5.52 -9.75 -18.48
C SER A 118 -4.44 -10.71 -17.97
N GLY A 119 -4.31 -10.87 -16.66
CA GLY A 119 -3.24 -11.63 -16.02
C GLY A 119 -1.87 -10.97 -16.03
N ASN A 120 -1.70 -9.79 -16.61
CA ASN A 120 -0.42 -9.09 -16.70
C ASN A 120 0.09 -8.56 -15.34
N PHE A 121 -0.79 -8.41 -14.36
CA PHE A 121 -0.40 -8.02 -12.99
C PHE A 121 0.65 -8.98 -12.39
N LEU A 122 0.61 -10.27 -12.75
CA LEU A 122 1.61 -11.25 -12.29
C LEU A 122 3.01 -10.97 -12.84
N ASN A 123 3.12 -10.40 -14.02
CA ASN A 123 4.42 -10.00 -14.57
C ASN A 123 5.00 -8.83 -13.77
N TYR A 124 4.16 -7.87 -13.39
CA TYR A 124 4.56 -6.78 -12.50
C TYR A 124 5.05 -7.33 -11.15
N ILE A 125 4.26 -8.17 -10.50
CA ILE A 125 4.62 -8.80 -9.22
C ILE A 125 5.97 -9.54 -9.32
N LYS A 126 6.17 -10.36 -10.35
CA LYS A 126 7.44 -11.08 -10.56
C LYS A 126 8.65 -10.16 -10.66
N ASN A 127 8.47 -9.00 -11.29
CA ASN A 127 9.55 -8.03 -11.47
C ASN A 127 9.86 -7.25 -10.19
N TYR A 128 8.85 -6.95 -9.36
CA TYR A 128 8.99 -6.01 -8.25
C TYR A 128 8.84 -6.63 -6.85
N LYS A 129 8.46 -7.89 -6.72
CA LYS A 129 8.25 -8.56 -5.42
C LYS A 129 9.47 -8.60 -4.49
N ASN A 130 10.65 -8.39 -5.02
CA ASN A 130 11.88 -8.33 -4.23
C ASN A 130 12.28 -6.89 -3.86
N HIS A 131 11.40 -5.91 -4.11
CA HIS A 131 11.68 -4.52 -3.79
C HIS A 131 11.22 -4.18 -2.38
N ASN A 132 12.13 -3.71 -1.53
CA ASN A 132 11.87 -3.46 -0.11
C ASN A 132 10.83 -2.37 0.20
N ALA A 133 10.47 -1.53 -0.77
CA ALA A 133 9.36 -0.58 -0.59
C ALA A 133 8.00 -1.27 -0.56
N ILE A 134 7.83 -2.43 -1.20
CA ILE A 134 6.52 -3.09 -1.30
C ILE A 134 6.05 -3.53 0.08
N LEU A 135 4.81 -3.19 0.42
CA LEU A 135 4.13 -3.65 1.62
C LEU A 135 3.07 -4.71 1.29
N MET A 136 2.17 -4.40 0.38
CA MET A 136 1.06 -5.26 0.00
C MET A 136 0.67 -5.05 -1.46
N TRP A 137 0.02 -6.07 -2.03
CA TRP A 137 -0.65 -6.02 -3.32
C TRP A 137 -2.14 -5.81 -3.10
N GLU A 138 -2.72 -4.77 -3.68
CA GLU A 138 -4.12 -4.43 -3.52
C GLU A 138 -4.92 -4.78 -4.78
N LEU A 139 -6.08 -5.41 -4.60
CA LEU A 139 -6.97 -5.83 -5.68
C LEU A 139 -8.25 -4.99 -5.68
N GLY A 140 -8.40 -4.15 -6.67
CA GLY A 140 -9.58 -3.29 -6.90
C GLY A 140 -9.71 -2.15 -5.90
N ASN A 141 -10.59 -1.21 -6.25
CA ASN A 141 -10.98 -0.08 -5.42
C ASN A 141 -12.49 0.14 -5.55
N GLU A 142 -13.23 0.01 -4.45
CA GLU A 142 -14.68 0.27 -4.35
C GLU A 142 -15.56 -0.49 -5.36
N TYR A 143 -15.11 -1.57 -5.91
CA TYR A 143 -15.85 -2.33 -6.92
C TYR A 143 -17.16 -2.93 -6.40
N ASN A 144 -17.34 -3.01 -5.08
CA ASN A 144 -18.62 -3.39 -4.47
C ASN A 144 -19.75 -2.38 -4.72
N TYR A 145 -19.43 -1.14 -5.13
CA TYR A 145 -20.41 -0.15 -5.54
C TYR A 145 -20.73 -0.20 -7.04
N HIS A 146 -20.04 -1.03 -7.81
CA HIS A 146 -20.10 -1.09 -9.27
C HIS A 146 -20.44 -2.48 -9.82
N PRO A 147 -21.59 -3.07 -9.42
CA PRO A 147 -22.00 -4.39 -9.93
C PRO A 147 -22.10 -4.43 -11.46
N GLU A 148 -22.34 -3.30 -12.10
CA GLU A 148 -22.42 -3.18 -13.56
C GLU A 148 -21.11 -3.58 -14.28
N TYR A 149 -19.97 -3.45 -13.64
CA TYR A 149 -18.69 -3.90 -14.19
C TYR A 149 -18.58 -5.42 -14.26
N PHE A 150 -19.42 -6.13 -13.53
CA PHE A 150 -19.37 -7.57 -13.35
C PHE A 150 -20.66 -8.27 -13.85
N GLY A 151 -21.35 -7.65 -14.80
CA GLY A 151 -22.61 -8.18 -15.35
C GLY A 151 -23.78 -8.11 -14.38
N GLY A 152 -23.73 -7.21 -13.40
CA GLY A 152 -24.79 -7.02 -12.39
C GLY A 152 -24.67 -7.94 -11.17
N ASP A 153 -23.65 -8.80 -11.11
CA ASP A 153 -23.44 -9.74 -9.99
C ASP A 153 -22.05 -9.57 -9.37
N LEU A 154 -22.00 -9.03 -8.15
CA LEU A 154 -20.75 -8.86 -7.38
C LEU A 154 -20.06 -10.18 -7.05
N LYS A 155 -20.73 -11.32 -7.13
CA LYS A 155 -20.09 -12.62 -6.98
C LYS A 155 -18.96 -12.78 -7.99
N ASN A 156 -19.14 -12.31 -9.23
CA ASN A 156 -18.13 -12.38 -10.27
C ASN A 156 -16.88 -11.60 -9.90
N TRP A 157 -17.05 -10.45 -9.24
CA TRP A 157 -15.92 -9.68 -8.71
C TRP A 157 -15.19 -10.43 -7.58
N TYR A 158 -15.93 -10.89 -6.57
CA TYR A 158 -15.30 -11.55 -5.43
C TYR A 158 -14.60 -12.86 -5.83
N ASP A 159 -15.15 -13.62 -6.76
CA ASP A 159 -14.49 -14.81 -7.31
C ASP A 159 -13.21 -14.44 -8.07
N ALA A 160 -13.24 -13.40 -8.91
CA ALA A 160 -12.07 -12.93 -9.66
C ALA A 160 -10.97 -12.41 -8.72
N MET A 161 -11.33 -11.61 -7.74
CA MET A 161 -10.44 -11.08 -6.71
C MET A 161 -9.78 -12.20 -5.90
N ASN A 162 -10.58 -13.18 -5.45
CA ASN A 162 -10.05 -14.32 -4.70
C ASN A 162 -9.10 -15.19 -5.53
N ASN A 163 -9.41 -15.41 -6.81
CA ASN A 163 -8.53 -16.15 -7.72
C ASN A 163 -7.22 -15.37 -7.97
N ALA A 164 -7.30 -14.06 -8.14
CA ALA A 164 -6.11 -13.21 -8.28
C ALA A 164 -5.24 -13.27 -7.01
N ALA A 165 -5.86 -13.22 -5.82
CA ALA A 165 -5.13 -13.36 -4.56
C ALA A 165 -4.40 -14.70 -4.44
N MET A 166 -5.02 -15.81 -4.82
CA MET A 166 -4.35 -17.12 -4.88
C MET A 166 -3.14 -17.10 -5.81
N LEU A 167 -3.30 -16.53 -7.01
CA LEU A 167 -2.19 -16.44 -7.97
C LEU A 167 -1.06 -15.54 -7.44
N ILE A 168 -1.37 -14.51 -6.67
CA ILE A 168 -0.35 -13.68 -6.01
C ILE A 168 0.42 -14.52 -5.00
N HIS A 169 -0.25 -15.20 -4.08
CA HIS A 169 0.39 -16.04 -3.06
C HIS A 169 1.30 -17.13 -3.68
N ASP A 170 0.88 -17.74 -4.79
CA ASP A 170 1.69 -18.74 -5.52
C ASP A 170 2.97 -18.12 -6.13
N ASN A 171 2.96 -16.83 -6.47
CA ASN A 171 4.08 -16.15 -7.12
C ASN A 171 4.91 -15.28 -6.17
N ASP A 172 4.33 -14.84 -5.06
CA ASP A 172 4.95 -14.00 -4.04
C ASP A 172 4.43 -14.35 -2.64
N PRO A 173 5.06 -15.28 -1.94
CA PRO A 173 4.68 -15.68 -0.59
C PRO A 173 5.16 -14.68 0.49
N ASN A 174 5.88 -13.62 0.13
CA ASN A 174 6.49 -12.69 1.10
C ASN A 174 5.64 -11.45 1.35
N HIS A 175 4.63 -11.19 0.52
CA HIS A 175 3.75 -10.03 0.66
C HIS A 175 2.29 -10.45 0.81
N LEU A 176 1.55 -9.65 1.54
CA LEU A 176 0.14 -9.84 1.79
C LEU A 176 -0.70 -9.30 0.62
N VAL A 177 -1.88 -9.88 0.46
CA VAL A 177 -2.88 -9.42 -0.49
C VAL A 177 -4.01 -8.70 0.24
N THR A 178 -4.36 -7.52 -0.26
CA THR A 178 -5.44 -6.69 0.27
C THR A 178 -6.42 -6.28 -0.83
N THR A 179 -7.49 -5.64 -0.44
CA THR A 179 -8.45 -4.96 -1.32
C THR A 179 -8.84 -3.62 -0.70
N ALA A 180 -9.35 -2.68 -1.48
CA ALA A 180 -10.00 -1.48 -0.97
C ALA A 180 -11.52 -1.58 -1.19
N HIS A 181 -12.21 -2.08 -0.18
CA HIS A 181 -13.65 -2.24 -0.20
C HIS A 181 -14.35 -0.95 0.24
N GLY A 182 -15.39 -0.55 -0.46
CA GLY A 182 -16.23 0.58 -0.03
C GLY A 182 -17.02 0.23 1.21
N ASP A 183 -16.68 0.83 2.35
CA ASP A 183 -17.22 0.58 3.68
C ASP A 183 -17.12 -0.90 4.12
N LEU A 184 -17.90 -1.34 5.10
CA LEU A 184 -17.85 -2.67 5.71
C LEU A 184 -18.27 -3.76 4.72
N PRO A 185 -17.46 -4.81 4.47
CA PRO A 185 -17.86 -5.91 3.61
C PRO A 185 -18.96 -6.76 4.26
N ASN A 186 -19.88 -7.23 3.43
CA ASN A 186 -20.91 -8.14 3.88
C ASN A 186 -20.41 -9.60 3.98
N LYS A 187 -21.26 -10.49 4.52
CA LYS A 187 -20.92 -11.91 4.69
C LYS A 187 -20.59 -12.61 3.36
N LEU A 188 -21.24 -12.21 2.26
CA LEU A 188 -20.98 -12.78 0.94
C LEU A 188 -19.56 -12.44 0.48
N ALA A 189 -19.16 -11.17 0.56
CA ALA A 189 -17.82 -10.73 0.22
C ALA A 189 -16.75 -11.51 1.01
N LEU A 190 -16.92 -11.62 2.33
CA LEU A 190 -16.00 -12.35 3.19
C LEU A 190 -15.91 -13.84 2.84
N SER A 191 -17.05 -14.49 2.57
CA SER A 191 -17.11 -15.92 2.28
C SER A 191 -16.51 -16.28 0.93
N LEU A 192 -16.59 -15.39 -0.06
CA LEU A 192 -16.08 -15.59 -1.42
C LEU A 192 -14.62 -15.16 -1.58
N SER A 193 -14.05 -14.46 -0.59
CA SER A 193 -12.69 -13.91 -0.68
C SER A 193 -11.79 -14.37 0.48
N PRO A 194 -11.68 -15.70 0.75
CA PRO A 194 -10.89 -16.20 1.87
C PRO A 194 -9.38 -15.92 1.73
N ASN A 195 -8.89 -15.72 0.51
CA ASN A 195 -7.47 -15.48 0.22
C ASN A 195 -7.05 -14.00 0.34
N ILE A 196 -7.96 -13.08 0.68
CA ILE A 196 -7.58 -11.72 1.08
C ILE A 196 -7.05 -11.76 2.51
N ASP A 197 -5.81 -11.33 2.72
CA ASP A 197 -5.13 -11.38 4.02
C ASP A 197 -5.53 -10.23 4.92
N VAL A 198 -5.58 -9.03 4.35
CA VAL A 198 -5.88 -7.77 5.05
C VAL A 198 -7.02 -7.05 4.31
N TRP A 199 -8.01 -6.55 5.03
CA TRP A 199 -9.12 -5.82 4.43
C TRP A 199 -8.88 -4.31 4.55
N GLY A 200 -8.61 -3.65 3.43
CA GLY A 200 -8.69 -2.20 3.30
C GLY A 200 -10.14 -1.78 3.13
N MET A 201 -10.53 -0.70 3.80
CA MET A 201 -11.88 -0.14 3.71
C MET A 201 -11.81 1.36 3.45
N ASN A 202 -12.55 1.82 2.44
CA ASN A 202 -12.76 3.24 2.18
C ASN A 202 -13.96 3.70 3.03
N VAL A 203 -13.68 4.50 4.07
CA VAL A 203 -14.69 4.83 5.10
C VAL A 203 -14.92 6.33 5.14
N TYR A 204 -16.03 6.76 4.58
CA TYR A 204 -16.46 8.15 4.54
C TYR A 204 -17.69 8.39 5.43
N ARG A 205 -17.54 8.07 6.74
CA ARG A 205 -18.61 8.24 7.75
C ARG A 205 -18.54 9.61 8.42
N MET A 206 -18.41 10.65 7.62
CA MET A 206 -18.24 12.04 8.07
C MET A 206 -17.04 12.19 9.02
N LEU A 207 -17.25 12.56 10.28
CA LEU A 207 -16.18 12.74 11.27
C LEU A 207 -16.01 11.56 12.24
N GLU A 208 -16.79 10.48 12.05
CA GLU A 208 -16.88 9.32 12.96
C GLU A 208 -16.58 7.99 12.26
N PRO A 209 -15.43 7.87 11.55
CA PRO A 209 -15.08 6.62 10.86
C PRO A 209 -14.69 5.48 11.81
N GLU A 210 -14.37 5.77 13.05
CA GLU A 210 -13.89 4.81 14.05
C GLU A 210 -14.92 3.73 14.40
N THR A 211 -16.21 3.97 14.12
CA THR A 211 -17.27 2.97 14.34
C THR A 211 -17.04 1.69 13.53
N ILE A 212 -16.33 1.76 12.41
CA ILE A 212 -16.00 0.61 11.56
C ILE A 212 -15.18 -0.46 12.30
N PHE A 213 -14.35 -0.08 13.26
CA PHE A 213 -13.47 -1.02 13.96
C PHE A 213 -14.24 -2.05 14.78
N SER A 214 -15.23 -1.60 15.56
CA SER A 214 -16.09 -2.50 16.33
C SER A 214 -17.01 -3.34 15.46
N GLU A 215 -17.50 -2.80 14.35
CA GLU A 215 -18.30 -3.54 13.38
C GLU A 215 -17.47 -4.62 12.70
N TRP A 216 -16.21 -4.31 12.31
CA TRP A 216 -15.28 -5.29 11.76
C TRP A 216 -14.94 -6.40 12.75
N GLU A 217 -14.68 -6.04 14.00
CA GLU A 217 -14.37 -7.00 15.05
C GLU A 217 -15.49 -8.02 15.24
N ALA A 218 -16.74 -7.60 15.07
CA ALA A 218 -17.92 -8.48 15.21
C ALA A 218 -18.07 -9.51 14.07
N ILE A 219 -17.45 -9.29 12.89
CA ILE A 219 -17.68 -10.12 11.69
C ILE A 219 -16.43 -10.83 11.18
N SER A 220 -15.21 -10.41 11.58
CA SER A 220 -13.97 -10.97 11.06
C SER A 220 -12.86 -10.97 12.12
N THR A 221 -11.93 -11.91 12.00
CA THR A 221 -10.69 -11.97 12.79
C THR A 221 -9.48 -11.48 12.01
N LYS A 222 -9.63 -11.18 10.71
CA LYS A 222 -8.53 -10.69 9.87
C LYS A 222 -8.13 -9.26 10.25
N PRO A 223 -6.87 -8.85 10.01
CA PRO A 223 -6.50 -7.45 10.12
C PRO A 223 -7.24 -6.59 9.11
N MET A 224 -7.39 -5.31 9.44
CA MET A 224 -7.94 -4.29 8.55
C MET A 224 -7.12 -3.00 8.62
N TYR A 225 -7.31 -2.15 7.64
CA TYR A 225 -6.87 -0.75 7.67
C TYR A 225 -7.88 0.13 6.94
N LEU A 226 -7.83 1.43 7.20
CA LEU A 226 -8.59 2.40 6.41
C LEU A 226 -7.79 2.69 5.15
N SER A 227 -8.21 2.13 4.00
CA SER A 227 -7.57 2.37 2.71
C SER A 227 -7.83 3.77 2.19
N GLU A 228 -9.00 4.32 2.53
CA GLU A 228 -9.33 5.74 2.37
C GLU A 228 -10.17 6.23 3.56
N VAL A 229 -9.79 7.39 4.06
CA VAL A 229 -10.56 8.15 5.04
C VAL A 229 -10.13 9.61 4.94
N GLY A 230 -11.08 10.53 5.07
CA GLY A 230 -10.74 11.94 4.97
C GLY A 230 -11.92 12.80 4.56
N ALA A 231 -11.60 14.03 4.20
CA ALA A 231 -12.56 15.02 3.75
C ALA A 231 -12.07 15.71 2.49
N ASP A 232 -13.02 16.09 1.64
CA ASP A 232 -12.73 16.88 0.44
C ASP A 232 -12.18 18.26 0.76
N SER A 233 -11.38 18.80 -0.15
CA SER A 233 -10.96 20.21 -0.14
C SER A 233 -12.02 21.16 -0.72
N TYR A 234 -13.19 20.65 -1.12
CA TYR A 234 -14.24 21.43 -1.75
C TYR A 234 -15.50 21.53 -0.87
N MET A 235 -15.87 22.76 -0.53
CA MET A 235 -17.11 23.04 0.19
C MET A 235 -18.24 23.32 -0.80
N ALA A 236 -19.24 22.43 -0.85
CA ALA A 236 -20.40 22.58 -1.73
C ALA A 236 -21.26 23.84 -1.43
N LYS A 237 -21.18 24.34 -0.20
CA LYS A 237 -21.86 25.55 0.26
C LYS A 237 -21.06 26.25 1.35
N THR A 238 -21.29 27.57 1.50
CA THR A 238 -20.77 28.30 2.65
C THR A 238 -21.40 27.82 3.95
N VAL A 239 -20.60 27.54 4.95
CA VAL A 239 -21.00 27.27 6.33
C VAL A 239 -20.20 28.16 7.29
N LYS A 240 -20.61 28.24 8.55
CA LYS A 240 -19.94 29.10 9.53
C LYS A 240 -18.45 28.74 9.64
N GLY A 241 -17.61 29.69 9.27
CA GLY A 241 -16.13 29.54 9.33
C GLY A 241 -15.48 29.05 8.05
N TYR A 242 -16.25 28.62 7.02
CA TYR A 242 -15.71 28.10 5.77
C TYR A 242 -16.47 28.62 4.56
N ALA A 243 -15.75 29.20 3.61
CA ALA A 243 -16.32 29.64 2.33
C ALA A 243 -16.64 28.47 1.41
N GLN A 244 -17.63 28.67 0.52
CA GLN A 244 -17.89 27.76 -0.60
C GLN A 244 -16.70 27.71 -1.57
N GLY A 245 -16.54 26.59 -2.26
CA GLY A 245 -15.46 26.34 -3.21
C GLY A 245 -14.27 25.60 -2.59
N GLU A 246 -13.11 25.72 -3.17
CA GLU A 246 -11.89 25.12 -2.64
C GLU A 246 -11.56 25.71 -1.26
N ASN A 247 -11.36 24.85 -0.28
CA ASN A 247 -11.14 25.25 1.10
C ASN A 247 -10.25 24.25 1.84
N GLN A 248 -8.96 24.38 1.64
CA GLN A 248 -7.94 23.51 2.27
C GLN A 248 -7.96 23.61 3.80
N LYS A 249 -8.37 24.75 4.37
CA LYS A 249 -8.53 24.88 5.82
C LYS A 249 -9.66 23.99 6.35
N ALA A 250 -10.81 23.95 5.66
CA ALA A 250 -11.91 23.08 6.04
C ALA A 250 -11.49 21.60 5.98
N GLN A 251 -10.78 21.21 4.93
CA GLN A 251 -10.21 19.87 4.78
C GLN A 251 -9.25 19.52 5.93
N ALA A 252 -8.32 20.42 6.25
CA ALA A 252 -7.35 20.20 7.32
C ALA A 252 -8.01 20.06 8.70
N ASP A 253 -9.00 20.92 9.01
CA ASP A 253 -9.74 20.86 10.28
C ASP A 253 -10.58 19.57 10.41
N ALA A 254 -11.21 19.13 9.30
CA ALA A 254 -11.95 17.89 9.27
C ALA A 254 -11.02 16.66 9.43
N ASN A 255 -9.94 16.58 8.66
CA ASN A 255 -8.97 15.49 8.76
C ASN A 255 -8.32 15.42 10.14
N LYS A 256 -8.01 16.56 10.76
CA LYS A 256 -7.52 16.59 12.15
C LYS A 256 -8.52 15.99 13.13
N THR A 257 -9.82 16.26 12.94
CA THR A 257 -10.89 15.69 13.80
C THR A 257 -11.01 14.18 13.56
N ILE A 258 -11.06 13.75 12.30
CA ILE A 258 -11.10 12.34 11.90
C ILE A 258 -9.95 11.55 12.52
N LEU A 259 -8.71 12.03 12.34
CA LEU A 259 -7.52 11.36 12.90
C LEU A 259 -7.55 11.29 14.41
N LYS A 260 -8.03 12.34 15.09
CA LYS A 260 -8.19 12.32 16.56
C LYS A 260 -9.21 11.29 17.05
N ASN A 261 -10.23 10.97 16.25
CA ASN A 261 -11.23 9.97 16.60
C ASN A 261 -10.75 8.54 16.31
N ILE A 262 -9.82 8.37 15.34
CA ILE A 262 -9.21 7.08 15.00
C ILE A 262 -8.14 6.65 16.00
N PHE A 263 -7.36 7.61 16.51
CA PHE A 263 -6.22 7.38 17.42
C PHE A 263 -6.46 7.94 18.82
#